data_d0dfb73f3c0d8378c384b208d5679a89
#
_entry.id   d0dfb73f3c0d8378c384b208d5679a89
#
_cell.length_a   1.000
_cell.length_b   1.000
_cell.length_c   1.000
_cell.angle_alpha   90.00
_cell.angle_beta   90.00
_cell.angle_gamma   90.00
#
_symmetry.space_group_name_H-M   'P 1'
#
loop_
_entity.id
_entity.type
_entity.pdbx_description
1 polymer ?
#
loop_
_entity_poly.entity_id
_entity_poly.type
_entity_poly.pdbx_seq_one_letter_code
_entity_poly.pdbx_strand_id
1 'polypeptide(L)'
;MARKRMVTRTITFTTVKATVYDIASDEIKTVEYKLSGELSSDVALKIITKEHEEVRPLKVTEVTVQEKLYGMSEDKFIELAEILPARTKVSE
;
A
#
# COMPACT_ATOMS: atom_id res chain seq x y z
N MET A 1 28.62 -6.16 25.67
CA MET A 1 28.00 -5.19 24.78
C MET A 1 26.60 -5.64 24.37
N ALA A 2 25.64 -4.81 24.60
CA ALA A 2 24.28 -5.19 24.31
C ALA A 2 24.01 -5.10 22.81
N ARG A 3 23.32 -6.09 22.30
CA ARG A 3 22.88 -6.01 20.93
C ARG A 3 21.65 -5.14 20.85
N LYS A 4 21.65 -4.29 19.86
CA LYS A 4 20.43 -3.55 19.60
C LYS A 4 19.41 -4.47 18.99
N ARG A 5 18.23 -4.44 19.52
CA ARG A 5 17.11 -5.16 18.94
C ARG A 5 16.53 -4.38 17.80
N MET A 6 16.09 -5.10 16.80
CA MET A 6 15.46 -4.50 15.63
C MET A 6 14.01 -4.91 15.59
N VAL A 7 13.16 -3.95 15.29
CA VAL A 7 11.76 -4.23 14.97
C VAL A 7 11.68 -4.27 13.47
N THR A 8 11.25 -5.40 12.94
CA THR A 8 11.18 -5.58 11.48
C THR A 8 9.80 -5.99 11.06
N ARG A 9 9.45 -5.62 9.85
CA ARG A 9 8.18 -6.02 9.28
C ARG A 9 8.30 -6.06 7.76
N THR A 10 7.76 -7.13 7.18
CA THR A 10 7.66 -7.25 5.73
C THR A 10 6.36 -6.61 5.28
N ILE A 11 6.48 -5.68 4.35
CA ILE A 11 5.33 -4.99 3.79
C ILE A 11 5.18 -5.43 2.35
N THR A 12 3.99 -5.90 2.01
CA THR A 12 3.65 -6.30 0.64
C THR A 12 2.84 -5.19 -0.01
N PHE A 13 3.17 -4.88 -1.24
CA PHE A 13 2.37 -3.94 -2.01
C PHE A 13 2.37 -4.34 -3.47
N THR A 14 1.35 -3.85 -4.17
CA THR A 14 1.18 -4.15 -5.58
C THR A 14 1.35 -2.86 -6.37
N THR A 15 2.22 -2.88 -7.37
CA THR A 15 2.37 -1.78 -8.30
C THR A 15 1.58 -2.13 -9.55
N VAL A 16 0.71 -1.25 -9.97
CA VAL A 16 -0.19 -1.48 -11.09
C VAL A 16 0.01 -0.39 -12.12
N LYS A 17 0.28 -0.78 -13.35
CA LYS A 17 0.26 0.17 -14.46
C LYS A 17 -1.08 0.01 -15.16
N ALA A 18 -1.78 1.11 -15.30
CA ALA A 18 -3.11 1.10 -15.88
C ALA A 18 -3.24 2.21 -16.91
N THR A 19 -3.96 1.90 -17.98
CA THR A 19 -4.35 2.91 -18.94
C THR A 19 -5.65 3.49 -18.42
N VAL A 20 -5.68 4.80 -18.26
CA VAL A 20 -6.84 5.49 -17.68
C VAL A 20 -7.22 6.67 -18.59
N TYR A 21 -8.50 7.02 -18.51
CA TYR A 21 -9.00 8.22 -19.16
C TYR A 21 -9.05 9.31 -18.10
N ASP A 22 -8.30 10.39 -18.34
CA ASP A 22 -8.28 11.53 -17.44
C ASP A 22 -9.43 12.46 -17.85
N ILE A 23 -10.42 12.56 -16.96
CA ILE A 23 -11.63 13.32 -17.25
C ILE A 23 -11.35 14.80 -17.44
N ALA A 24 -10.46 15.35 -16.62
CA ALA A 24 -10.16 16.78 -16.67
C ALA A 24 -9.45 17.19 -17.95
N SER A 25 -8.49 16.40 -18.42
CA SER A 25 -7.72 16.74 -19.61
C SER A 25 -8.26 16.10 -20.89
N ASP A 26 -9.23 15.19 -20.76
CA ASP A 26 -9.81 14.46 -21.88
C ASP A 26 -8.73 13.69 -22.63
N GLU A 27 -7.82 13.07 -21.89
CA GLU A 27 -6.69 12.33 -22.46
C GLU A 27 -6.60 10.94 -21.90
N ILE A 28 -6.07 10.02 -22.68
CA ILE A 28 -5.78 8.67 -22.23
C ILE A 28 -4.32 8.64 -21.83
N LYS A 29 -4.07 8.18 -20.61
CA LYS A 29 -2.72 8.15 -20.02
C LYS A 29 -2.43 6.79 -19.44
N THR A 30 -1.15 6.46 -19.32
CA THR A 30 -0.71 5.30 -18.55
C THR A 30 -0.16 5.83 -17.24
N VAL A 31 -0.71 5.35 -16.14
CA VAL A 31 -0.35 5.81 -14.79
C VAL A 31 0.00 4.60 -13.95
N GLU A 32 0.98 4.79 -13.07
CA GLU A 32 1.39 3.75 -12.15
C GLU A 32 0.82 4.03 -10.77
N TYR A 33 0.21 3.02 -10.18
CA TYR A 33 -0.37 3.12 -8.85
C TYR A 33 0.29 2.12 -7.93
N LYS A 34 0.54 2.53 -6.69
CA LYS A 34 1.12 1.66 -5.68
C LYS A 34 0.05 1.41 -4.63
N LEU A 35 -0.36 0.17 -4.50
CA LEU A 35 -1.47 -0.22 -3.63
C LEU A 35 -0.99 -1.17 -2.56
N SER A 36 -1.64 -1.11 -1.40
CA SER A 36 -1.27 -1.95 -0.27
C SER A 36 -1.73 -3.39 -0.48
N GLY A 37 -0.89 -4.33 -0.05
CA GLY A 37 -1.21 -5.74 -0.10
C GLY A 37 -0.97 -6.38 -1.45
N GLU A 38 -1.29 -7.65 -1.52
CA GLU A 38 -1.18 -8.41 -2.77
C GLU A 38 -2.55 -8.42 -3.43
N LEU A 39 -2.65 -7.79 -4.60
CA LEU A 39 -3.93 -7.56 -5.25
C LEU A 39 -3.93 -8.12 -6.66
N SER A 40 -5.08 -8.67 -7.08
CA SER A 40 -5.28 -9.04 -8.46
C SER A 40 -5.62 -7.80 -9.29
N SER A 41 -5.56 -7.93 -10.60
CA SER A 41 -5.87 -6.81 -11.47
C SER A 41 -7.31 -6.31 -11.30
N ASP A 42 -8.25 -7.23 -11.09
CA ASP A 42 -9.66 -6.84 -10.89
C ASP A 42 -9.85 -6.04 -9.62
N VAL A 43 -9.24 -6.47 -8.53
CA VAL A 43 -9.34 -5.76 -7.26
C VAL A 43 -8.65 -4.41 -7.36
N ALA A 44 -7.48 -4.37 -8.02
CA ALA A 44 -6.75 -3.13 -8.22
C ALA A 44 -7.59 -2.11 -9.00
N LEU A 45 -8.26 -2.55 -10.05
CA LEU A 45 -9.14 -1.66 -10.82
C LEU A 45 -10.26 -1.09 -9.97
N LYS A 46 -10.84 -1.91 -9.10
CA LYS A 46 -11.91 -1.44 -8.21
C LYS A 46 -11.41 -0.38 -7.25
N ILE A 47 -10.22 -0.58 -6.71
CA ILE A 47 -9.63 0.38 -5.78
C ILE A 47 -9.32 1.69 -6.48
N ILE A 48 -8.73 1.62 -7.67
CA ILE A 48 -8.40 2.82 -8.44
C ILE A 48 -9.68 3.59 -8.78
N THR A 49 -10.72 2.88 -9.20
CA THR A 49 -11.99 3.50 -9.54
C THR A 49 -12.57 4.23 -8.35
N LYS A 50 -12.46 3.63 -7.16
CA LYS A 50 -13.04 4.21 -5.95
C LYS A 50 -12.24 5.38 -5.42
N GLU A 51 -10.91 5.28 -5.46
CA GLU A 51 -10.04 6.29 -4.85
C GLU A 51 -9.62 7.42 -5.75
N HIS A 52 -9.70 7.21 -7.06
CA HIS A 52 -9.27 8.20 -8.03
C HIS A 52 -10.42 8.53 -8.98
N GLU A 53 -11.34 9.34 -8.49
CA GLU A 53 -12.53 9.69 -9.26
C GLU A 53 -12.24 10.60 -10.44
N GLU A 54 -11.06 11.20 -10.45
CA GLU A 54 -10.63 12.08 -11.53
C GLU A 54 -10.28 11.32 -12.81
N VAL A 55 -10.14 10.00 -12.73
CA VAL A 55 -9.82 9.18 -13.88
C VAL A 55 -10.79 8.00 -14.00
N ARG A 56 -10.89 7.45 -15.19
CA ARG A 56 -11.64 6.22 -15.43
C ARG A 56 -10.67 5.15 -15.89
N PRO A 57 -10.41 4.13 -15.08
CA PRO A 57 -9.52 3.05 -15.48
C PRO A 57 -10.11 2.28 -16.64
N LEU A 58 -9.32 2.09 -17.68
CA LEU A 58 -9.73 1.37 -18.87
C LEU A 58 -9.16 -0.02 -18.93
N LYS A 59 -7.90 -0.17 -18.52
CA LYS A 59 -7.21 -1.44 -18.67
C LYS A 59 -5.98 -1.48 -17.77
N VAL A 60 -5.75 -2.61 -17.14
CA VAL A 60 -4.51 -2.83 -16.41
C VAL A 60 -3.52 -3.47 -17.38
N THR A 61 -2.36 -2.87 -17.52
CA THR A 61 -1.34 -3.36 -18.43
C THR A 61 -0.27 -4.17 -17.73
N GLU A 62 -0.04 -3.91 -16.44
CA GLU A 62 0.99 -4.62 -15.71
C GLU A 62 0.67 -4.63 -14.22
N VAL A 63 0.88 -5.77 -13.57
CA VAL A 63 0.72 -5.90 -12.12
C VAL A 63 1.98 -6.55 -11.58
N THR A 64 2.62 -5.90 -10.61
CA THR A 64 3.82 -6.42 -9.97
C THR A 64 3.62 -6.40 -8.47
N VAL A 65 3.76 -7.56 -7.84
CA VAL A 65 3.68 -7.67 -6.39
C VAL A 65 5.09 -7.63 -5.84
N GLN A 66 5.31 -6.77 -4.85
CA GLN A 66 6.62 -6.61 -4.25
C GLN A 66 6.52 -6.72 -2.74
N GLU A 67 7.60 -7.21 -2.14
CA GLU A 67 7.72 -7.25 -0.70
C GLU A 67 8.99 -6.54 -0.30
N LYS A 68 8.90 -5.71 0.73
CA LYS A 68 10.07 -5.06 1.28
C LYS A 68 10.11 -5.25 2.77
N LEU A 69 11.31 -5.55 3.27
CA LEU A 69 11.52 -5.69 4.69
C LEU A 69 11.92 -4.34 5.24
N TYR A 70 11.13 -3.84 6.16
CA TYR A 70 11.41 -2.59 6.86
C TYR A 70 11.86 -2.90 8.27
N GLY A 71 12.78 -2.10 8.77
CA GLY A 71 13.24 -2.31 10.14
C GLY A 71 13.70 -1.00 10.75
N MET A 72 13.68 -0.97 12.06
CA MET A 72 14.25 0.12 12.83
C MET A 72 14.65 -0.42 14.18
N SER A 73 15.54 0.28 14.87
CA SER A 73 15.94 -0.13 16.21
C SER A 73 14.74 -0.05 17.14
N GLU A 74 14.73 -0.90 18.16
CA GLU A 74 13.65 -0.90 19.14
C GLU A 74 13.49 0.46 19.80
N ASP A 75 14.60 1.13 20.11
CA ASP A 75 14.57 2.46 20.70
C ASP A 75 13.86 3.46 19.80
N LYS A 76 14.16 3.44 18.52
CA LYS A 76 13.49 4.29 17.56
C LYS A 76 12.02 3.96 17.45
N PHE A 77 11.69 2.69 17.47
CA PHE A 77 10.32 2.25 17.38
C PHE A 77 9.51 2.77 18.57
N ILE A 78 10.07 2.65 19.77
CA ILE A 78 9.39 3.13 20.97
C ILE A 78 9.20 4.63 20.92
N GLU A 79 10.21 5.35 20.42
CA GLU A 79 10.17 6.79 20.32
C GLU A 79 9.10 7.29 19.36
N LEU A 80 8.94 6.59 18.23
CA LEU A 80 8.06 7.03 17.16
C LEU A 80 6.67 6.43 17.18
N ALA A 81 6.51 5.29 17.85
CA ALA A 81 5.24 4.58 17.85
C ALA A 81 4.28 5.15 18.87
N GLU A 82 3.01 5.07 18.56
CA GLU A 82 1.98 5.45 19.52
C GLU A 82 1.71 4.30 20.47
N ILE A 83 1.42 4.63 21.71
CA ILE A 83 0.99 3.64 22.68
C ILE A 83 -0.48 3.35 22.40
N LEU A 84 -0.76 2.13 22.05
CA LEU A 84 -2.14 1.71 21.79
C LEU A 84 -2.76 1.13 23.04
N PRO A 85 -4.07 1.26 23.21
CA PRO A 85 -4.75 0.63 24.35
C PRO A 85 -4.56 -0.88 24.28
N ALA A 86 -4.43 -1.49 25.43
CA ALA A 86 -4.31 -2.93 25.48
C ALA A 86 -5.54 -3.58 24.86
N ARG A 87 -5.34 -4.56 24.02
CA ARG A 87 -6.41 -5.28 23.47
C ARG A 87 -6.83 -6.26 24.47
N THR A 88 -7.87 -5.98 25.11
CA THR A 88 -8.42 -7.01 25.89
C THR A 88 -9.25 -7.77 25.00
N LYS A 89 -9.19 -8.87 25.23
CA LYS A 89 -10.01 -9.58 24.55
C LYS A 89 -11.23 -9.39 24.99
N VAL A 90 -11.82 -8.89 24.87
CA VAL A 90 -12.74 -8.59 25.44
C VAL A 90 -13.81 -9.15 25.40
N SER A 91 -13.73 -9.22 25.66
CA SER A 91 -14.32 -9.51 25.71
C SER A 91 -15.14 -9.44 25.72
N GLU A 92 -14.88 -9.21 25.62
CA GLU A 92 -15.30 -9.00 25.71
C GLU A 92 -15.83 -9.19 25.85
#